data_9043cbe58c9b6242ecbee5c9d70146e0
#
_entry.id   9043cbe58c9b6242ecbee5c9d70146e0
#
_cell.length_a   1.000
_cell.length_b   1.000
_cell.length_c   1.000
_cell.angle_alpha   90.00
_cell.angle_beta   90.00
_cell.angle_gamma   90.00
#
_symmetry.space_group_name_H-M   'P 1'
#
loop_
_entity.id
_entity.type
_entity.pdbx_description
1 polymer ?
#
loop_
_entity_poly.entity_id
_entity_poly.type
_entity_poly.pdbx_seq_one_letter_code
_entity_poly.pdbx_strand_id
1 'polypeptide(L)'
;AVAWRGPMLSSAVRQLSNSTKWSNLDFLFIDMPPGTGDTYLTIFKELNLSNVILVTTPNKLSYADIKKTINLVNKFNVPIMGYIENNIFNQDKDTPSEKLSINKLGKFNFSEKMLNFDLDNDIEDANLISKKIIAHV
;
A
#
# COMPACT_ATOMS: atom_id res chain seq x y z
N ALA A 1 18.81 5.15 -18.21
CA ALA A 1 17.99 5.38 -17.01
C ALA A 1 17.95 6.89 -16.73
N VAL A 2 16.78 7.49 -16.74
CA VAL A 2 16.60 8.91 -16.37
C VAL A 2 16.63 8.99 -14.85
N ALA A 3 17.67 9.62 -14.29
CA ALA A 3 17.73 9.90 -12.86
C ALA A 3 16.78 11.07 -12.54
N TRP A 4 15.63 10.78 -12.00
CA TRP A 4 14.69 11.79 -11.52
C TRP A 4 15.26 12.43 -10.25
N ARG A 5 15.67 13.67 -10.35
CA ARG A 5 16.06 14.48 -9.19
C ARG A 5 14.80 14.97 -8.48
N GLY A 6 14.89 15.18 -7.15
CA GLY A 6 13.74 15.57 -6.32
C GLY A 6 12.78 16.61 -6.92
N PRO A 7 13.28 17.77 -7.43
CA PRO A 7 12.41 18.78 -8.05
C PRO A 7 11.64 18.31 -9.28
N MET A 8 12.25 17.46 -10.11
CA MET A 8 11.57 16.87 -11.28
C MET A 8 10.47 15.90 -10.88
N LEU A 9 10.73 15.08 -9.87
CA LEU A 9 9.73 14.15 -9.34
C LEU A 9 8.55 14.93 -8.74
N SER A 10 8.80 15.94 -7.93
CA SER A 10 7.75 16.80 -7.36
C SER A 10 6.91 17.47 -8.45
N SER A 11 7.56 17.98 -9.50
CA SER A 11 6.86 18.59 -10.63
C SER A 11 5.99 17.58 -11.37
N ALA A 12 6.50 16.36 -11.62
CA ALA A 12 5.75 15.30 -12.27
C ALA A 12 4.54 14.84 -11.44
N VAL A 13 4.72 14.65 -10.13
CA VAL A 13 3.63 14.27 -9.22
C VAL A 13 2.54 15.34 -9.23
N ARG A 14 2.89 16.63 -9.10
CA ARG A 14 1.93 17.75 -9.17
C ARG A 14 1.21 17.79 -10.52
N GLN A 15 1.93 17.63 -11.61
CA GLN A 15 1.34 17.64 -12.94
C GLN A 15 0.36 16.48 -13.14
N LEU A 16 0.74 15.28 -12.74
CA LEU A 16 -0.13 14.11 -12.83
C LEU A 16 -1.39 14.26 -11.96
N SER A 17 -1.25 14.77 -10.74
CA SER A 17 -2.40 14.90 -9.83
C SER A 17 -3.34 16.05 -10.22
N ASN A 18 -2.79 17.21 -10.62
CA ASN A 18 -3.58 18.44 -10.83
C ASN A 18 -4.02 18.65 -12.28
N SER A 19 -3.27 18.12 -13.25
CA SER A 19 -3.57 18.31 -14.67
C SER A 19 -4.30 17.14 -15.32
N THR A 20 -4.41 16.02 -14.62
CA THR A 20 -5.22 14.90 -15.08
C THR A 20 -6.70 15.20 -14.83
N LYS A 21 -7.52 15.04 -15.86
CA LYS A 21 -8.97 15.10 -15.72
C LYS A 21 -9.47 13.80 -15.09
N TRP A 22 -9.47 13.76 -13.78
CA TRP A 22 -10.13 12.69 -13.04
C TRP A 22 -11.64 12.84 -13.25
N SER A 23 -12.32 11.79 -13.72
CA SER A 23 -13.79 11.75 -13.69
C SER A 23 -14.28 11.68 -12.23
N ASN A 24 -15.58 11.56 -12.02
CA ASN A 24 -16.09 11.32 -10.67
C ASN A 24 -15.54 9.98 -10.15
N LEU A 25 -14.55 10.06 -9.28
CA LEU A 25 -13.90 8.90 -8.64
C LEU A 25 -14.35 8.79 -7.20
N ASP A 26 -14.75 7.59 -6.79
CA ASP A 26 -14.91 7.27 -5.36
C ASP A 26 -13.55 7.05 -4.70
N PHE A 27 -12.60 6.46 -5.44
CA PHE A 27 -11.26 6.13 -4.96
C PHE A 27 -10.19 6.43 -6.02
N LEU A 28 -9.06 6.94 -5.56
CA LEU A 28 -7.81 7.01 -6.33
C LEU A 28 -6.72 6.27 -5.55
N PHE A 29 -6.26 5.16 -6.09
CA PHE A 29 -5.16 4.39 -5.52
C PHE A 29 -3.84 4.84 -6.13
N ILE A 30 -2.85 5.08 -5.26
CA ILE A 30 -1.49 5.45 -5.65
C ILE A 30 -0.57 4.31 -5.24
N ASP A 31 -0.02 3.60 -6.23
CA ASP A 31 0.96 2.55 -6.00
C ASP A 31 2.33 3.18 -5.73
N MET A 32 2.85 2.92 -4.53
CA MET A 32 4.10 3.50 -4.06
C MET A 32 5.28 2.58 -4.39
N PRO A 33 6.43 3.13 -4.84
CA PRO A 33 7.63 2.33 -5.04
C PRO A 33 8.09 1.72 -3.71
N PRO A 34 8.90 0.63 -3.74
CA PRO A 34 9.41 0.06 -2.51
C PRO A 34 10.39 0.99 -1.80
N GLY A 35 10.46 0.87 -0.47
CA GLY A 35 11.38 1.63 0.37
C GLY A 35 10.74 2.85 1.04
N THR A 36 11.58 3.71 1.60
CA THR A 36 11.19 4.91 2.36
C THR A 36 11.96 6.16 1.91
N GLY A 37 12.36 6.18 0.65
CA GLY A 37 13.21 7.24 0.08
C GLY A 37 12.48 8.54 -0.28
N ASP A 38 13.16 9.39 -1.04
CA ASP A 38 12.69 10.74 -1.42
C ASP A 38 11.35 10.75 -2.16
N THR A 39 11.01 9.66 -2.85
CA THR A 39 9.71 9.51 -3.54
C THR A 39 8.54 9.57 -2.55
N TYR A 40 8.65 8.88 -1.41
CA TYR A 40 7.65 8.93 -0.34
C TYR A 40 7.49 10.35 0.19
N LEU A 41 8.62 10.99 0.51
CA LEU A 41 8.62 12.36 1.03
C LEU A 41 7.95 13.32 0.05
N THR A 42 8.19 13.14 -1.24
CA THR A 42 7.59 13.95 -2.29
C THR A 42 6.07 13.73 -2.34
N ILE A 43 5.62 12.50 -2.41
CA ILE A 43 4.19 12.18 -2.53
C ILE A 43 3.43 12.65 -1.29
N PHE A 44 3.95 12.41 -0.08
CA PHE A 44 3.31 12.88 1.15
C PHE A 44 3.26 14.41 1.28
N LYS A 45 4.21 15.14 0.66
CA LYS A 45 4.20 16.60 0.66
C LYS A 45 3.31 17.21 -0.43
N GLU A 46 3.23 16.55 -1.57
CA GLU A 46 2.56 17.10 -2.75
C GLU A 46 1.08 16.68 -2.84
N LEU A 47 0.73 15.55 -2.24
CA LEU A 47 -0.62 15.01 -2.31
C LEU A 47 -1.30 15.02 -0.94
N ASN A 48 -2.57 15.40 -0.94
CA ASN A 48 -3.41 15.30 0.25
C ASN A 48 -3.98 13.87 0.34
N LEU A 49 -3.23 12.98 0.96
CA LEU A 49 -3.61 11.58 1.09
C LEU A 49 -4.64 11.39 2.20
N SER A 50 -5.76 10.76 1.90
CA SER A 50 -6.79 10.44 2.89
C SER A 50 -6.36 9.31 3.82
N ASN A 51 -5.75 8.26 3.28
CA ASN A 51 -5.35 7.08 4.02
C ASN A 51 -4.15 6.39 3.37
N VAL A 52 -3.45 5.60 4.17
CA VAL A 52 -2.38 4.69 3.70
C VAL A 52 -2.76 3.24 4.05
N ILE A 53 -2.59 2.34 3.10
CA ILE A 53 -2.66 0.91 3.30
C ILE A 53 -1.25 0.35 3.12
N LEU A 54 -0.79 -0.42 4.09
CA LEU A 54 0.53 -1.04 4.04
C LEU A 54 0.40 -2.49 3.53
N VAL A 55 1.36 -2.92 2.71
CA VAL A 55 1.42 -4.30 2.22
C VAL A 55 2.71 -4.94 2.71
N THR A 56 2.62 -6.14 3.26
CA THR A 56 3.77 -6.87 3.79
C THR A 56 3.68 -8.36 3.47
N THR A 57 4.79 -9.04 3.60
CA THR A 57 4.83 -10.51 3.59
C THR A 57 5.03 -11.04 5.01
N PRO A 58 4.57 -12.27 5.34
CA PRO A 58 4.64 -12.82 6.68
C PRO A 58 6.06 -13.30 7.03
N ASN A 59 7.01 -12.36 7.21
CA ASN A 59 8.35 -12.67 7.67
C ASN A 59 8.92 -11.53 8.53
N LYS A 60 9.91 -11.85 9.38
CA LYS A 60 10.49 -10.91 10.34
C LYS A 60 11.10 -9.66 9.70
N LEU A 61 11.75 -9.82 8.54
CA LEU A 61 12.40 -8.70 7.86
C LEU A 61 11.37 -7.71 7.32
N SER A 62 10.33 -8.21 6.66
CA SER A 62 9.23 -7.38 6.15
C SER A 62 8.47 -6.66 7.28
N TYR A 63 8.27 -7.32 8.42
CA TYR A 63 7.70 -6.65 9.60
C TYR A 63 8.60 -5.55 10.16
N ALA A 64 9.92 -5.74 10.17
CA ALA A 64 10.84 -4.69 10.57
C ALA A 64 10.81 -3.48 9.63
N ASP A 65 10.69 -3.72 8.33
CA ASP A 65 10.61 -2.64 7.34
C ASP A 65 9.27 -1.90 7.41
N ILE A 66 8.18 -2.61 7.63
CA ILE A 66 6.86 -1.96 7.77
C ILE A 66 6.81 -1.07 9.02
N LYS A 67 7.46 -1.43 10.11
CA LYS A 67 7.58 -0.56 11.30
C LYS A 67 8.27 0.76 10.97
N LYS A 68 9.30 0.74 10.12
CA LYS A 68 9.96 1.98 9.65
C LYS A 68 9.00 2.82 8.82
N THR A 69 8.22 2.17 7.94
CA THR A 69 7.22 2.85 7.10
C THR A 69 6.11 3.46 7.96
N ILE A 70 5.60 2.76 8.97
CA ILE A 70 4.63 3.30 9.94
C ILE A 70 5.16 4.57 10.60
N ASN A 71 6.41 4.53 11.09
CA ASN A 71 7.03 5.70 11.71
C ASN A 71 7.19 6.87 10.72
N LEU A 72 7.46 6.59 9.45
CA LEU A 72 7.54 7.61 8.42
C LEU A 72 6.16 8.22 8.15
N VAL A 73 5.14 7.41 7.91
CA VAL A 73 3.76 7.87 7.64
C VAL A 73 3.24 8.74 8.79
N ASN A 74 3.46 8.32 10.02
CA ASN A 74 3.05 9.07 11.21
C ASN A 74 3.68 10.47 11.29
N LYS A 75 4.90 10.66 10.77
CA LYS A 75 5.54 12.00 10.71
C LYS A 75 4.81 12.97 9.79
N PHE A 76 4.04 12.45 8.83
CA PHE A 76 3.24 13.27 7.91
C PHE A 76 1.78 13.40 8.35
N ASN A 77 1.42 12.83 9.50
CA ASN A 77 0.05 12.83 10.04
C ASN A 77 -0.99 12.25 9.07
N VAL A 78 -0.59 11.31 8.21
CA VAL A 78 -1.52 10.61 7.32
C VAL A 78 -2.07 9.40 8.06
N PRO A 79 -3.40 9.21 8.08
CA PRO A 79 -4.02 8.05 8.73
C PRO A 79 -3.56 6.74 8.07
N ILE A 80 -3.25 5.74 8.89
CA ILE A 80 -2.99 4.38 8.43
C ILE A 80 -4.25 3.56 8.67
N MET A 81 -4.94 3.19 7.59
CA MET A 81 -6.14 2.36 7.65
C MET A 81 -5.83 0.96 8.18
N GLY A 82 -4.69 0.41 7.80
CA GLY A 82 -4.23 -0.89 8.24
C GLY A 82 -3.20 -1.51 7.30
N TYR A 83 -3.01 -2.83 7.44
CA TYR A 83 -2.10 -3.56 6.56
C TYR A 83 -2.72 -4.81 5.96
N ILE A 84 -2.22 -5.17 4.78
CA ILE A 84 -2.56 -6.39 4.06
C ILE A 84 -1.31 -7.29 4.07
N GLU A 85 -1.51 -8.57 4.36
CA GLU A 85 -0.45 -9.56 4.35
C GLU A 85 -0.51 -10.38 3.07
N ASN A 86 0.55 -10.32 2.27
CA ASN A 86 0.66 -11.10 1.05
C ASN A 86 1.46 -12.39 1.33
N ASN A 87 0.77 -13.51 1.41
CA ASN A 87 1.34 -14.83 1.75
C ASN A 87 1.70 -15.62 0.48
N ILE A 88 2.61 -15.08 -0.32
CA ILE A 88 3.03 -15.69 -1.59
C ILE A 88 3.71 -17.06 -1.45
N PHE A 89 4.14 -17.44 -0.25
CA PHE A 89 4.88 -18.69 -0.03
C PHE A 89 4.07 -19.76 0.67
N ASN A 90 2.75 -19.56 0.91
CA ASN A 90 1.89 -20.48 1.68
C ASN A 90 2.54 -20.96 3.00
N GLN A 91 3.29 -20.10 3.63
CA GLN A 91 3.91 -20.41 4.91
C GLN A 91 2.86 -20.26 6.02
N ASP A 92 2.14 -21.34 6.27
CA ASP A 92 1.24 -21.43 7.43
C ASP A 92 2.00 -21.69 8.76
N LYS A 93 3.31 -21.74 8.71
CA LYS A 93 4.11 -21.87 9.92
C LYS A 93 4.06 -20.53 10.65
N ASP A 94 3.67 -20.64 11.92
CA ASP A 94 3.66 -19.58 12.91
C ASP A 94 4.75 -18.56 12.68
N THR A 95 4.47 -17.59 11.83
CA THR A 95 5.25 -16.36 11.82
C THR A 95 5.10 -15.79 13.22
N PRO A 96 6.20 -15.51 13.92
CA PRO A 96 6.11 -14.87 15.21
C PRO A 96 5.18 -13.69 15.05
N SER A 97 4.07 -13.72 15.75
CA SER A 97 3.08 -12.66 15.75
C SER A 97 3.69 -11.41 16.36
N GLU A 98 4.64 -10.80 15.67
CA GLU A 98 4.98 -9.43 15.95
C GLU A 98 3.75 -8.61 15.59
N LYS A 99 2.88 -8.42 16.57
CA LYS A 99 1.70 -7.59 16.42
C LYS A 99 2.16 -6.20 16.00
N LEU A 100 1.83 -5.83 14.78
CA LEU A 100 1.90 -4.44 14.37
C LEU A 100 0.85 -3.69 15.18
N SER A 101 1.15 -2.45 15.55
CA SER A 101 0.23 -1.56 16.29
C SER A 101 -0.94 -1.04 15.43
N ILE A 102 -1.15 -1.61 14.26
CA ILE A 102 -2.17 -1.23 13.28
C ILE A 102 -3.04 -2.43 12.91
N ASN A 103 -4.25 -2.17 12.44
CA ASN A 103 -5.23 -3.19 12.09
C ASN A 103 -4.79 -4.05 10.89
N LYS A 104 -5.01 -5.36 10.96
CA LYS A 104 -4.90 -6.24 9.81
C LYS A 104 -6.20 -6.20 8.99
N LEU A 105 -6.14 -5.67 7.78
CA LEU A 105 -7.29 -5.63 6.86
C LEU A 105 -7.59 -7.00 6.28
N GLY A 106 -6.54 -7.74 5.93
CA GLY A 106 -6.69 -9.07 5.37
C GLY A 106 -5.36 -9.76 5.05
N LYS A 107 -5.48 -10.92 4.45
CA LYS A 107 -4.36 -11.74 3.98
C LYS A 107 -4.71 -12.23 2.58
N PHE A 108 -3.79 -12.11 1.64
CA PHE A 108 -3.87 -12.81 0.37
C PHE A 108 -3.05 -14.09 0.47
N ASN A 109 -3.69 -15.22 0.18
CA ASN A 109 -3.00 -16.49 0.06
C ASN A 109 -2.55 -16.69 -1.38
N PHE A 110 -1.47 -17.45 -1.56
CA PHE A 110 -0.99 -17.81 -2.88
C PHE A 110 -2.08 -18.54 -3.67
N SER A 111 -2.29 -18.13 -4.91
CA SER A 111 -3.23 -18.72 -5.84
C SER A 111 -2.63 -18.75 -7.24
N GLU A 112 -2.72 -19.88 -7.92
CA GLU A 112 -2.31 -20.02 -9.33
C GLU A 112 -3.13 -19.09 -10.25
N LYS A 113 -4.37 -18.82 -9.89
CA LYS A 113 -5.23 -17.86 -10.62
C LYS A 113 -4.62 -16.45 -10.61
N MET A 114 -4.05 -16.02 -9.48
CA MET A 114 -3.35 -14.73 -9.39
C MET A 114 -2.10 -14.70 -10.26
N LEU A 115 -1.35 -15.82 -10.37
CA LEU A 115 -0.19 -15.90 -11.25
C LEU A 115 -0.56 -15.75 -12.74
N ASN A 116 -1.68 -16.31 -13.13
CA ASN A 116 -2.14 -16.29 -14.52
C ASN A 116 -2.96 -15.04 -14.86
N PHE A 117 -3.08 -14.07 -13.93
CA PHE A 117 -3.95 -12.89 -14.07
C PHE A 117 -5.41 -13.24 -14.41
N ASP A 118 -5.84 -14.45 -14.02
CA ASP A 118 -7.23 -14.88 -14.16
C ASP A 118 -8.05 -14.26 -13.02
N LEU A 119 -8.34 -12.97 -13.17
CA LEU A 119 -9.02 -12.14 -12.19
C LEU A 119 -10.54 -12.15 -12.35
N ASP A 120 -11.06 -12.87 -13.34
CA ASP A 120 -12.48 -12.86 -13.69
C ASP A 120 -13.38 -13.58 -12.69
N ASN A 121 -12.78 -14.21 -11.67
CA ASN A 121 -13.54 -14.92 -10.65
C ASN A 121 -13.11 -14.52 -9.24
N ASP A 122 -14.10 -14.21 -8.45
CA ASP A 122 -14.12 -13.93 -7.03
C ASP A 122 -12.89 -14.43 -6.27
N ILE A 123 -11.89 -13.57 -6.12
CA ILE A 123 -10.86 -13.79 -5.13
C ILE A 123 -11.51 -13.41 -3.80
N GLU A 124 -11.91 -14.41 -3.03
CA GLU A 124 -12.61 -14.23 -1.75
C GLU A 124 -11.86 -13.27 -0.82
N ASP A 125 -10.53 -13.41 -0.76
CA ASP A 125 -9.65 -12.52 0.01
C ASP A 125 -9.77 -11.05 -0.46
N ALA A 126 -9.84 -10.80 -1.77
CA ALA A 126 -9.98 -9.45 -2.32
C ALA A 126 -11.34 -8.84 -1.98
N ASN A 127 -12.41 -9.62 -2.09
CA ASN A 127 -13.75 -9.17 -1.74
C ASN A 127 -13.88 -8.83 -0.25
N LEU A 128 -13.26 -9.61 0.62
CA LEU A 128 -13.25 -9.34 2.05
C LEU A 128 -12.48 -8.05 2.38
N ILE A 129 -11.33 -7.86 1.75
CA ILE A 129 -10.47 -6.69 1.98
C ILE A 129 -11.15 -5.43 1.43
N SER A 130 -11.71 -5.48 0.22
CA SER A 130 -12.39 -4.33 -0.39
C SER A 130 -13.58 -3.85 0.43
N LYS A 131 -14.39 -4.77 0.98
CA LYS A 131 -15.49 -4.41 1.90
C LYS A 131 -14.98 -3.67 3.14
N LYS A 132 -13.84 -4.09 3.71
CA LYS A 132 -13.25 -3.39 4.85
C LYS A 132 -12.73 -2.00 4.48
N ILE A 133 -12.12 -1.85 3.29
CA ILE A 133 -11.66 -0.55 2.80
C ILE A 133 -12.84 0.40 2.62
N ILE A 134 -13.89 -0.05 1.94
CA ILE A 134 -15.09 0.75 1.69
C ILE A 134 -15.78 1.17 3.00
N ALA A 135 -15.80 0.30 4.00
CA ALA A 135 -16.41 0.59 5.30
C ALA A 135 -15.64 1.63 6.15
N HIS A 136 -14.41 2.00 5.75
CA HIS A 136 -13.59 3.00 6.45
C HIS A 136 -13.63 4.39 5.81
N VAL A 137 -14.31 4.52 4.68
CA VAL A 137 -14.50 5.78 3.93
C VAL A 137 -15.91 6.29 4.09
#